data_ecc04fb0da5e77f47e0b67caf8e1db88
#
_entry.id   ecc04fb0da5e77f47e0b67caf8e1db88
#
_cell.length_a   1.000
_cell.length_b   1.000
_cell.length_c   1.000
_cell.angle_alpha   90.00
_cell.angle_beta   90.00
_cell.angle_gamma   90.00
#
_symmetry.space_group_name_H-M   'P 1'
#
loop_
_entity.id
_entity.type
_entity.pdbx_description
1 polymer ?
#
loop_
_entity_poly.entity_id
_entity_poly.type
_entity_poly.pdbx_seq_one_letter_code
_entity_poly.pdbx_strand_id
1 'polypeptide(L)'
;NDAPALKRADVGIAVQGATSAAQAAADIVLTEPGLSTIVTAIVTSRKIFQRMKNFVIYRVACTEQLLFFFFISCIFYHPSQFNESWPQHFAIPVIALVTITILNDGTIISVAYDNVHASMQPEKWDLNILYIVSSAIGLTALASSVLLLSSALSSVDPTSTWSQLGLPAMSYGEIQTLIYLKISLSDYFSVFNSRTKGWFWSRAPSVILVGAFIIATGASTLLAVYWPFGNGMVGISWQLSGYCWLYVIIWAIIQDAGKVLTYSILQYVGWVESVEVINEKELKKYAESLGDIEVE
;
A
#
# COMPACT_ATOMS: atom_id res chain seq x y z
N ASN A 1 45.53 -0.17 -9.06
CA ASN A 1 45.79 -1.27 -8.10
C ASN A 1 44.61 -1.61 -7.22
N ASP A 2 43.57 -0.75 -7.11
CA ASP A 2 42.46 -0.90 -6.19
C ASP A 2 41.28 -1.68 -6.76
N ALA A 3 41.28 -2.00 -8.05
CA ALA A 3 40.22 -2.74 -8.70
C ALA A 3 39.86 -4.08 -8.01
N PRO A 4 40.83 -4.91 -7.55
CA PRO A 4 40.50 -6.14 -6.82
C PRO A 4 39.84 -5.86 -5.46
N ALA A 5 40.25 -4.78 -4.77
CA ALA A 5 39.65 -4.37 -3.49
C ALA A 5 38.23 -3.87 -3.67
N LEU A 6 37.97 -3.05 -4.70
CA LEU A 6 36.64 -2.57 -5.08
C LEU A 6 35.68 -3.72 -5.40
N LYS A 7 36.16 -4.74 -6.14
CA LYS A 7 35.36 -5.95 -6.44
C LYS A 7 35.04 -6.81 -5.22
N ARG A 8 35.87 -6.77 -4.18
CA ARG A 8 35.70 -7.60 -2.98
C ARG A 8 34.94 -6.88 -1.87
N ALA A 9 34.76 -5.57 -1.98
CA ALA A 9 33.96 -4.78 -1.06
C ALA A 9 32.48 -5.12 -1.24
N ASP A 10 31.70 -5.00 -0.17
CA ASP A 10 30.22 -5.11 -0.26
C ASP A 10 29.61 -4.02 -1.14
N VAL A 11 30.26 -2.84 -1.15
CA VAL A 11 29.96 -1.72 -2.08
C VAL A 11 31.28 -1.07 -2.45
N GLY A 12 31.71 -1.25 -3.70
CA GLY A 12 32.89 -0.60 -4.25
C GLY A 12 32.56 0.78 -4.81
N ILE A 13 33.22 1.84 -4.32
CA ILE A 13 32.99 3.22 -4.80
C ILE A 13 34.27 3.76 -5.44
N ALA A 14 34.19 4.11 -6.72
CA ALA A 14 35.26 4.82 -7.42
C ALA A 14 35.00 6.33 -7.39
N VAL A 15 36.05 7.10 -7.05
CA VAL A 15 35.98 8.57 -7.04
C VAL A 15 36.14 9.15 -8.44
N GLN A 16 35.79 10.41 -8.62
CA GLN A 16 36.04 11.14 -9.88
C GLN A 16 37.51 11.08 -10.23
N GLY A 17 37.81 10.81 -11.51
CA GLY A 17 39.19 10.71 -12.01
C GLY A 17 39.89 9.38 -11.73
N ALA A 18 39.20 8.42 -11.10
CA ALA A 18 39.73 7.05 -10.99
C ALA A 18 40.00 6.42 -12.35
N THR A 19 40.94 5.47 -12.38
CA THR A 19 41.31 4.77 -13.63
C THR A 19 40.08 3.99 -14.16
N SER A 20 40.03 3.76 -15.49
CA SER A 20 38.97 2.99 -16.10
C SER A 20 38.84 1.56 -15.54
N ALA A 21 39.94 0.97 -15.09
CA ALA A 21 39.95 -0.34 -14.43
C ALA A 21 39.26 -0.27 -13.03
N ALA A 22 39.49 0.81 -12.27
CA ALA A 22 38.83 1.02 -10.98
C ALA A 22 37.33 1.34 -11.16
N GLN A 23 36.99 2.17 -12.15
CA GLN A 23 35.59 2.46 -12.49
C GLN A 23 34.81 1.23 -12.94
N ALA A 24 35.45 0.36 -13.76
CA ALA A 24 34.80 -0.89 -14.18
C ALA A 24 34.66 -1.94 -13.06
N ALA A 25 35.45 -1.82 -12.01
CA ALA A 25 35.39 -2.70 -10.84
C ALA A 25 34.46 -2.21 -9.74
N ALA A 26 34.06 -0.95 -9.76
CA ALA A 26 33.22 -0.32 -8.74
C ALA A 26 31.73 -0.52 -9.04
N ASP A 27 30.92 -0.60 -7.97
CA ASP A 27 29.46 -0.62 -8.04
C ASP A 27 28.88 0.79 -8.24
N ILE A 28 29.58 1.81 -7.72
CA ILE A 28 29.19 3.23 -7.81
C ILE A 28 30.41 4.03 -8.31
N VAL A 29 30.19 4.90 -9.29
CA VAL A 29 31.20 5.84 -9.77
C VAL A 29 30.73 7.26 -9.48
N LEU A 30 31.54 8.01 -8.70
CA LEU A 30 31.25 9.42 -8.40
C LEU A 30 31.67 10.27 -9.60
N THR A 31 30.77 11.12 -10.08
CA THR A 31 30.98 12.03 -11.20
C THR A 31 31.45 13.42 -10.77
N GLU A 32 31.29 13.74 -9.47
CA GLU A 32 31.71 15.02 -8.88
C GLU A 32 32.88 14.81 -7.93
N PRO A 33 33.72 15.81 -7.72
CA PRO A 33 34.86 15.75 -6.80
C PRO A 33 34.39 15.67 -5.35
N GLY A 34 35.19 15.01 -4.51
CA GLY A 34 34.93 14.90 -3.07
C GLY A 34 34.11 13.70 -2.63
N LEU A 35 34.06 13.47 -1.35
CA LEU A 35 33.37 12.34 -0.71
C LEU A 35 31.96 12.67 -0.23
N SER A 36 31.56 13.94 -0.27
CA SER A 36 30.23 14.41 0.18
C SER A 36 29.08 13.74 -0.55
N THR A 37 29.29 13.38 -1.83
CA THR A 37 28.31 12.65 -2.65
C THR A 37 28.00 11.25 -2.12
N ILE A 38 28.93 10.61 -1.38
CA ILE A 38 28.71 9.31 -0.72
C ILE A 38 27.60 9.41 0.33
N VAL A 39 27.58 10.49 1.10
CA VAL A 39 26.52 10.72 2.11
C VAL A 39 25.15 10.82 1.44
N THR A 40 25.09 11.56 0.31
CA THR A 40 23.85 11.67 -0.48
C THR A 40 23.41 10.31 -1.04
N ALA A 41 24.36 9.51 -1.52
CA ALA A 41 24.09 8.17 -2.02
C ALA A 41 23.54 7.25 -0.92
N ILE A 42 24.12 7.27 0.29
CA ILE A 42 23.63 6.50 1.44
C ILE A 42 22.21 6.92 1.82
N VAL A 43 21.94 8.21 1.94
CA VAL A 43 20.60 8.72 2.29
C VAL A 43 19.57 8.31 1.23
N THR A 44 19.92 8.46 -0.05
CA THR A 44 19.05 8.09 -1.16
C THR A 44 18.76 6.59 -1.17
N SER A 45 19.77 5.74 -0.96
CA SER A 45 19.61 4.29 -0.88
C SER A 45 18.70 3.88 0.28
N ARG A 46 18.83 4.50 1.46
CA ARG A 46 17.93 4.26 2.60
C ARG A 46 16.49 4.69 2.32
N LYS A 47 16.29 5.81 1.62
CA LYS A 47 14.96 6.25 1.16
C LYS A 47 14.35 5.25 0.18
N ILE A 48 15.13 4.75 -0.78
CA ILE A 48 14.67 3.72 -1.73
C ILE A 48 14.27 2.46 -0.98
N PHE A 49 15.10 1.99 -0.05
CA PHE A 49 14.81 0.80 0.76
C PHE A 49 13.51 0.96 1.56
N GLN A 50 13.29 2.12 2.17
CA GLN A 50 12.05 2.40 2.90
C GLN A 50 10.81 2.40 1.98
N ARG A 51 10.93 2.96 0.76
CA ARG A 51 9.84 2.90 -0.23
C ARG A 51 9.53 1.48 -0.65
N MET A 52 10.57 0.65 -0.88
CA MET A 52 10.40 -0.77 -1.19
C MET A 52 9.70 -1.52 -0.05
N LYS A 53 10.07 -1.24 1.20
CA LYS A 53 9.42 -1.85 2.37
C LYS A 53 7.95 -1.48 2.46
N ASN A 54 7.61 -0.21 2.28
CA ASN A 54 6.23 0.27 2.25
C ASN A 54 5.43 -0.40 1.11
N PHE A 55 6.04 -0.50 -0.07
CA PHE A 55 5.47 -1.21 -1.22
C PHE A 55 5.14 -2.67 -0.91
N VAL A 56 6.07 -3.41 -0.30
CA VAL A 56 5.87 -4.82 0.01
C VAL A 56 4.77 -5.00 1.07
N ILE A 57 4.76 -4.17 2.13
CA ILE A 57 3.71 -4.19 3.15
C ILE A 57 2.33 -3.99 2.50
N TYR A 58 2.20 -2.98 1.67
CA TYR A 58 0.96 -2.71 0.94
C TYR A 58 0.56 -3.89 0.05
N ARG A 59 1.49 -4.41 -0.77
CA ARG A 59 1.19 -5.48 -1.73
C ARG A 59 0.75 -6.76 -1.05
N VAL A 60 1.41 -7.15 0.04
CA VAL A 60 1.04 -8.32 0.84
C VAL A 60 -0.34 -8.13 1.45
N ALA A 61 -0.62 -6.96 2.06
CA ALA A 61 -1.91 -6.67 2.68
C ALA A 61 -3.07 -6.76 1.68
N CYS A 62 -2.94 -6.14 0.49
CA CYS A 62 -3.98 -6.20 -0.54
C CYS A 62 -4.17 -7.62 -1.11
N THR A 63 -3.06 -8.36 -1.27
CA THR A 63 -3.13 -9.75 -1.74
C THR A 63 -3.83 -10.64 -0.72
N GLU A 64 -3.52 -10.51 0.56
CA GLU A 64 -4.20 -11.24 1.64
C GLU A 64 -5.71 -10.90 1.68
N GLN A 65 -6.05 -9.61 1.62
CA GLN A 65 -7.45 -9.18 1.57
C GLN A 65 -8.20 -9.84 0.42
N LEU A 66 -7.68 -9.73 -0.81
CA LEU A 66 -8.36 -10.22 -2.01
C LEU A 66 -8.46 -11.75 -2.01
N LEU A 67 -7.36 -12.43 -1.69
CA LEU A 67 -7.29 -13.90 -1.71
C LEU A 67 -8.21 -14.52 -0.67
N PHE A 68 -8.12 -14.08 0.59
CA PHE A 68 -8.96 -14.61 1.65
C PHE A 68 -10.42 -14.21 1.48
N PHE A 69 -10.70 -12.99 0.99
CA PHE A 69 -12.06 -12.59 0.66
C PHE A 69 -12.68 -13.52 -0.40
N PHE A 70 -11.94 -13.82 -1.46
CA PHE A 70 -12.40 -14.73 -2.51
C PHE A 70 -12.69 -16.13 -1.94
N PHE A 71 -11.78 -16.67 -1.13
CA PHE A 71 -11.95 -17.97 -0.48
C PHE A 71 -13.19 -18.00 0.42
N ILE A 72 -13.29 -17.03 1.33
CA ILE A 72 -14.39 -16.96 2.30
C ILE A 72 -15.71 -16.74 1.59
N SER A 73 -15.76 -15.84 0.61
CA SER A 73 -17.00 -15.53 -0.11
C SER A 73 -17.52 -16.71 -0.93
N CYS A 74 -16.62 -17.47 -1.56
CA CYS A 74 -16.99 -18.62 -2.38
C CYS A 74 -17.43 -19.83 -1.55
N ILE A 75 -16.78 -20.06 -0.38
CA ILE A 75 -17.05 -21.26 0.44
C ILE A 75 -18.24 -21.05 1.38
N PHE A 76 -18.32 -19.89 2.03
CA PHE A 76 -19.26 -19.68 3.13
C PHE A 76 -20.51 -18.86 2.75
N TYR A 77 -20.46 -18.11 1.65
CA TYR A 77 -21.60 -17.27 1.27
C TYR A 77 -22.39 -17.89 0.13
N HIS A 78 -23.64 -18.21 0.42
CA HIS A 78 -24.60 -18.80 -0.52
C HIS A 78 -25.72 -17.80 -0.83
N PRO A 79 -25.60 -16.98 -1.89
CA PRO A 79 -26.61 -15.99 -2.25
C PRO A 79 -28.01 -16.59 -2.47
N SER A 80 -28.09 -17.83 -2.93
CA SER A 80 -29.36 -18.56 -3.13
C SER A 80 -30.20 -18.71 -1.85
N GLN A 81 -29.61 -18.57 -0.66
CA GLN A 81 -30.36 -18.59 0.62
C GLN A 81 -31.18 -17.30 0.83
N PHE A 82 -30.77 -16.20 0.21
CA PHE A 82 -31.45 -14.90 0.31
C PHE A 82 -32.45 -14.71 -0.84
N ASN A 83 -32.16 -15.26 -2.01
CA ASN A 83 -33.04 -15.25 -3.17
C ASN A 83 -32.76 -16.46 -4.05
N GLU A 84 -33.78 -17.28 -4.31
CA GLU A 84 -33.69 -18.52 -5.10
C GLU A 84 -33.17 -18.30 -6.53
N SER A 85 -33.34 -17.12 -7.09
CA SER A 85 -32.82 -16.75 -8.42
C SER A 85 -31.34 -16.47 -8.46
N TRP A 86 -30.67 -16.35 -7.33
CA TRP A 86 -29.25 -16.03 -7.23
C TRP A 86 -28.37 -17.30 -7.26
N PRO A 87 -27.08 -17.18 -7.64
CA PRO A 87 -26.16 -18.31 -7.67
C PRO A 87 -25.98 -18.98 -6.30
N GLN A 88 -25.60 -20.26 -6.32
CA GLN A 88 -25.30 -21.00 -5.08
C GLN A 88 -24.09 -20.43 -4.33
N HIS A 89 -23.09 -19.93 -5.04
CA HIS A 89 -21.86 -19.39 -4.45
C HIS A 89 -21.65 -17.94 -4.89
N PHE A 90 -21.15 -17.13 -3.98
CA PHE A 90 -20.78 -15.76 -4.33
C PHE A 90 -19.48 -15.76 -5.12
N ALA A 91 -19.49 -15.12 -6.28
CA ALA A 91 -18.29 -14.92 -7.10
C ALA A 91 -18.29 -13.52 -7.70
N ILE A 92 -17.11 -12.92 -7.75
CA ILE A 92 -16.88 -11.67 -8.49
C ILE A 92 -16.40 -12.06 -9.89
N PRO A 93 -16.96 -11.49 -10.97
CA PRO A 93 -16.49 -11.74 -12.32
C PRO A 93 -15.01 -11.41 -12.50
N VAL A 94 -14.31 -12.22 -13.29
CA VAL A 94 -12.87 -12.08 -13.54
C VAL A 94 -12.50 -10.69 -14.04
N ILE A 95 -13.36 -10.08 -14.87
CA ILE A 95 -13.10 -8.72 -15.39
C ILE A 95 -13.03 -7.67 -14.27
N ALA A 96 -13.80 -7.81 -13.20
CA ALA A 96 -13.72 -6.93 -12.04
C ALA A 96 -12.42 -7.13 -11.28
N LEU A 97 -11.97 -8.37 -11.08
CA LEU A 97 -10.68 -8.68 -10.44
C LEU A 97 -9.50 -8.11 -11.24
N VAL A 98 -9.53 -8.28 -12.57
CA VAL A 98 -8.51 -7.71 -13.46
C VAL A 98 -8.51 -6.18 -13.37
N THR A 99 -9.68 -5.55 -13.35
CA THR A 99 -9.79 -4.09 -13.24
C THR A 99 -9.22 -3.57 -11.91
N ILE A 100 -9.54 -4.25 -10.78
CA ILE A 100 -8.94 -3.94 -9.47
C ILE A 100 -7.42 -3.99 -9.57
N THR A 101 -6.87 -5.08 -10.12
CA THR A 101 -5.42 -5.29 -10.19
C THR A 101 -4.73 -4.23 -11.04
N ILE A 102 -5.25 -3.93 -12.24
CA ILE A 102 -4.66 -2.93 -13.14
C ILE A 102 -4.63 -1.53 -12.50
N LEU A 103 -5.73 -1.11 -11.88
CA LEU A 103 -5.82 0.20 -11.23
C LEU A 103 -4.93 0.27 -9.98
N ASN A 104 -4.82 -0.82 -9.22
CA ASN A 104 -3.90 -0.92 -8.10
C ASN A 104 -2.43 -0.83 -8.56
N ASP A 105 -2.06 -1.56 -9.60
CA ASP A 105 -0.71 -1.54 -10.14
C ASP A 105 -0.34 -0.14 -10.69
N GLY A 106 -1.30 0.57 -11.29
CA GLY A 106 -1.13 1.96 -11.69
C GLY A 106 -0.86 2.89 -10.50
N THR A 107 -1.57 2.70 -9.39
CA THR A 107 -1.41 3.53 -8.19
C THR A 107 -0.10 3.23 -7.47
N ILE A 108 0.31 1.97 -7.41
CA ILE A 108 1.50 1.55 -6.66
C ILE A 108 2.80 2.10 -7.26
N ILE A 109 2.85 2.34 -8.57
CA ILE A 109 4.01 2.98 -9.22
C ILE A 109 4.29 4.35 -8.59
N SER A 110 3.27 5.08 -8.17
CA SER A 110 3.42 6.39 -7.53
C SER A 110 4.09 6.34 -6.14
N VAL A 111 4.11 5.18 -5.48
CA VAL A 111 4.82 4.98 -4.19
C VAL A 111 6.32 5.16 -4.34
N ALA A 112 6.88 4.89 -5.53
CA ALA A 112 8.30 5.13 -5.81
C ALA A 112 8.70 6.62 -5.66
N TYR A 113 7.76 7.52 -5.80
CA TYR A 113 7.96 8.97 -5.67
C TYR A 113 7.47 9.53 -4.33
N ASP A 114 7.08 8.65 -3.40
CA ASP A 114 6.54 9.10 -2.12
C ASP A 114 7.63 9.72 -1.22
N ASN A 115 7.17 10.65 -0.37
CA ASN A 115 8.01 11.26 0.64
C ASN A 115 8.34 10.25 1.75
N VAL A 116 9.62 9.97 1.95
CA VAL A 116 10.09 9.07 3.00
C VAL A 116 11.27 9.69 3.73
N HIS A 117 11.42 9.37 5.01
CA HIS A 117 12.60 9.72 5.77
C HIS A 117 13.59 8.56 5.75
N ALA A 118 14.87 8.89 5.62
CA ALA A 118 15.93 7.89 5.77
C ALA A 118 16.14 7.57 7.26
N SER A 119 16.33 6.29 7.58
CA SER A 119 16.69 5.86 8.94
C SER A 119 18.14 6.21 9.28
N MET A 120 18.45 6.49 10.56
CA MET A 120 19.83 6.73 11.01
C MET A 120 20.70 5.49 10.89
N GLN A 121 20.13 4.32 11.12
CA GLN A 121 20.81 3.04 11.04
C GLN A 121 20.41 2.27 9.77
N PRO A 122 21.28 1.36 9.25
CA PRO A 122 20.91 0.47 8.18
C PRO A 122 19.75 -0.44 8.60
N GLU A 123 18.64 -0.37 7.86
CA GLU A 123 17.51 -1.27 8.12
C GLU A 123 17.76 -2.65 7.47
N LYS A 124 17.35 -3.71 8.17
CA LYS A 124 17.37 -5.07 7.65
C LYS A 124 15.97 -5.47 7.14
N TRP A 125 15.93 -6.41 6.22
CA TRP A 125 14.71 -7.10 5.85
C TRP A 125 14.31 -8.05 6.97
N ASP A 126 13.40 -7.62 7.83
CA ASP A 126 12.75 -8.51 8.78
C ASP A 126 11.39 -8.91 8.22
N LEU A 127 11.35 -10.09 7.63
CA LEU A 127 10.15 -10.62 6.99
C LEU A 127 9.04 -10.88 8.00
N ASN A 128 9.36 -11.27 9.23
CA ASN A 128 8.35 -11.56 10.25
C ASN A 128 7.58 -10.28 10.61
N ILE A 129 8.30 -9.20 10.86
CA ILE A 129 7.70 -7.88 11.15
C ILE A 129 6.85 -7.41 9.96
N LEU A 130 7.39 -7.57 8.75
CA LEU A 130 6.71 -7.17 7.53
C LEU A 130 5.37 -7.93 7.36
N TYR A 131 5.38 -9.27 7.52
CA TYR A 131 4.18 -10.07 7.42
C TYR A 131 3.18 -9.76 8.52
N ILE A 132 3.60 -9.60 9.78
CA ILE A 132 2.69 -9.26 10.90
C ILE A 132 1.98 -7.94 10.63
N VAL A 133 2.72 -6.91 10.21
CA VAL A 133 2.12 -5.59 9.91
C VAL A 133 1.21 -5.64 8.69
N SER A 134 1.63 -6.33 7.62
CA SER A 134 0.81 -6.50 6.41
C SER A 134 -0.48 -7.24 6.74
N SER A 135 -0.40 -8.32 7.53
CA SER A 135 -1.58 -9.11 7.92
C SER A 135 -2.52 -8.30 8.83
N ALA A 136 -2.01 -7.46 9.71
CA ALA A 136 -2.86 -6.56 10.49
C ALA A 136 -3.69 -5.62 9.60
N ILE A 137 -3.07 -5.07 8.57
CA ILE A 137 -3.74 -4.22 7.57
C ILE A 137 -4.71 -5.05 6.72
N GLY A 138 -4.23 -6.17 6.14
CA GLY A 138 -4.99 -7.01 5.22
C GLY A 138 -6.21 -7.68 5.88
N LEU A 139 -6.06 -8.23 7.08
CA LEU A 139 -7.15 -8.89 7.80
C LEU A 139 -8.22 -7.91 8.28
N THR A 140 -7.85 -6.68 8.65
CA THR A 140 -8.83 -5.64 8.98
C THR A 140 -9.64 -5.25 7.74
N ALA A 141 -9.00 -5.10 6.60
CA ALA A 141 -9.65 -4.83 5.32
C ALA A 141 -10.52 -6.00 4.86
N LEU A 142 -10.08 -7.25 5.08
CA LEU A 142 -10.86 -8.47 4.84
C LEU A 142 -12.12 -8.49 5.69
N ALA A 143 -12.00 -8.27 7.00
CA ALA A 143 -13.14 -8.25 7.91
C ALA A 143 -14.21 -7.25 7.45
N SER A 144 -13.79 -6.04 7.05
CA SER A 144 -14.70 -5.03 6.50
C SER A 144 -15.36 -5.48 5.18
N SER A 145 -14.65 -6.22 4.32
CA SER A 145 -15.23 -6.75 3.07
C SER A 145 -16.29 -7.81 3.32
N VAL A 146 -16.00 -8.72 4.25
CA VAL A 146 -16.91 -9.79 4.65
C VAL A 146 -18.16 -9.23 5.33
N LEU A 147 -18.01 -8.25 6.21
CA LEU A 147 -19.14 -7.58 6.87
C LEU A 147 -20.02 -6.84 5.87
N LEU A 148 -19.44 -6.14 4.91
CA LEU A 148 -20.22 -5.48 3.87
C LEU A 148 -20.95 -6.49 2.98
N LEU A 149 -20.30 -7.58 2.59
CA LEU A 149 -20.92 -8.63 1.79
C LEU A 149 -22.12 -9.25 2.52
N SER A 150 -21.95 -9.60 3.80
CA SER A 150 -23.03 -10.20 4.59
C SER A 150 -24.22 -9.26 4.74
N SER A 151 -23.98 -7.96 4.98
CA SER A 151 -25.03 -6.96 5.07
C SER A 151 -25.71 -6.69 3.71
N ALA A 152 -24.94 -6.68 2.62
CA ALA A 152 -25.45 -6.47 1.27
C ALA A 152 -26.30 -7.62 0.79
N LEU A 153 -25.94 -8.88 1.06
CA LEU A 153 -26.74 -10.06 0.75
C LEU A 153 -28.07 -10.07 1.50
N SER A 154 -28.09 -9.57 2.75
CA SER A 154 -29.32 -9.44 3.52
C SER A 154 -30.20 -8.25 3.13
N SER A 155 -29.83 -7.47 2.10
CA SER A 155 -30.58 -6.27 1.67
C SER A 155 -32.01 -6.59 1.20
N VAL A 156 -32.29 -7.81 0.80
CA VAL A 156 -33.63 -8.27 0.38
C VAL A 156 -34.55 -8.51 1.59
N ASP A 157 -34.00 -8.74 2.78
CA ASP A 157 -34.78 -8.95 4.00
C ASP A 157 -35.19 -7.60 4.61
N PRO A 158 -36.51 -7.32 4.77
CA PRO A 158 -37.01 -6.09 5.37
C PRO A 158 -36.58 -5.89 6.82
N THR A 159 -36.21 -6.96 7.53
CA THR A 159 -35.78 -6.91 8.94
C THR A 159 -34.29 -6.70 9.11
N SER A 160 -33.54 -6.72 8.00
CA SER A 160 -32.08 -6.58 8.02
C SER A 160 -31.61 -5.18 8.49
N THR A 161 -30.41 -5.12 9.01
CA THR A 161 -29.74 -3.84 9.35
C THR A 161 -29.60 -2.93 8.13
N TRP A 162 -29.47 -3.51 6.92
CA TRP A 162 -29.43 -2.79 5.67
C TRP A 162 -30.72 -1.99 5.41
N SER A 163 -31.87 -2.64 5.57
CA SER A 163 -33.19 -2.02 5.41
C SER A 163 -33.47 -1.00 6.50
N GLN A 164 -33.02 -1.25 7.75
CA GLN A 164 -33.13 -0.30 8.86
C GLN A 164 -32.36 0.99 8.66
N LEU A 165 -31.26 0.95 7.88
CA LEU A 165 -30.49 2.13 7.48
C LEU A 165 -31.15 2.89 6.31
N GLY A 166 -32.31 2.47 5.82
CA GLY A 166 -33.02 3.09 4.72
C GLY A 166 -32.33 2.89 3.37
N LEU A 167 -31.46 1.89 3.23
CA LEU A 167 -30.78 1.57 1.98
C LEU A 167 -31.68 0.70 1.10
N PRO A 168 -31.64 0.90 -0.25
CA PRO A 168 -32.48 0.14 -1.16
C PRO A 168 -32.06 -1.34 -1.21
N ALA A 169 -33.03 -2.22 -1.47
CA ALA A 169 -32.77 -3.61 -1.82
C ALA A 169 -31.97 -3.66 -3.12
N MET A 170 -30.97 -4.55 -3.17
CA MET A 170 -30.05 -4.65 -4.29
C MET A 170 -30.25 -5.94 -5.09
N SER A 171 -30.02 -5.87 -6.38
CA SER A 171 -29.84 -7.04 -7.24
C SER A 171 -28.47 -7.69 -6.99
N TYR A 172 -28.33 -8.96 -7.37
CA TYR A 172 -27.04 -9.66 -7.24
C TYR A 172 -25.89 -8.95 -7.98
N GLY A 173 -26.17 -8.41 -9.18
CA GLY A 173 -25.18 -7.65 -9.94
C GLY A 173 -24.75 -6.35 -9.27
N GLU A 174 -25.65 -5.65 -8.59
CA GLU A 174 -25.31 -4.45 -7.80
C GLU A 174 -24.47 -4.80 -6.58
N ILE A 175 -24.73 -5.93 -5.92
CA ILE A 175 -23.91 -6.42 -4.80
C ILE A 175 -22.49 -6.71 -5.27
N GLN A 176 -22.31 -7.37 -6.40
CA GLN A 176 -20.99 -7.63 -6.98
C GLN A 176 -20.24 -6.31 -7.26
N THR A 177 -20.94 -5.31 -7.82
CA THR A 177 -20.35 -4.00 -8.13
C THR A 177 -20.03 -3.21 -6.87
N LEU A 178 -20.87 -3.28 -5.83
CA LEU A 178 -20.60 -2.67 -4.54
C LEU A 178 -19.34 -3.24 -3.89
N ILE A 179 -19.17 -4.57 -3.92
CA ILE A 179 -17.99 -5.24 -3.39
C ILE A 179 -16.74 -4.91 -4.21
N TYR A 180 -16.87 -4.86 -5.55
CA TYR A 180 -15.79 -4.36 -6.42
C TYR A 180 -15.32 -2.96 -6.00
N LEU A 181 -16.27 -2.01 -5.84
CA LEU A 181 -15.94 -0.64 -5.44
C LEU A 181 -15.29 -0.61 -4.06
N LYS A 182 -15.85 -1.36 -3.09
CA LYS A 182 -15.31 -1.43 -1.73
C LYS A 182 -13.88 -1.95 -1.70
N ILE A 183 -13.57 -3.04 -2.39
CA ILE A 183 -12.23 -3.61 -2.41
C ILE A 183 -11.26 -2.62 -3.05
N SER A 184 -11.61 -2.05 -4.22
CA SER A 184 -10.78 -1.06 -4.90
C SER A 184 -10.45 0.13 -4.01
N LEU A 185 -11.46 0.75 -3.39
CA LEU A 185 -11.25 1.89 -2.49
C LEU A 185 -10.41 1.50 -1.26
N SER A 186 -10.70 0.34 -0.65
CA SER A 186 -9.95 -0.16 0.49
C SER A 186 -8.47 -0.33 0.18
N ASP A 187 -8.14 -0.87 -0.99
CA ASP A 187 -6.77 -1.03 -1.45
C ASP A 187 -6.06 0.31 -1.60
N TYR A 188 -6.71 1.32 -2.19
CA TYR A 188 -6.10 2.64 -2.34
C TYR A 188 -5.88 3.33 -0.99
N PHE A 189 -6.80 3.21 -0.03
CA PHE A 189 -6.57 3.72 1.33
C PHE A 189 -5.45 2.97 2.06
N SER A 190 -5.30 1.67 1.80
CA SER A 190 -4.22 0.86 2.38
C SER A 190 -2.82 1.33 1.95
N VAL A 191 -2.69 2.01 0.79
CA VAL A 191 -1.45 2.67 0.39
C VAL A 191 -1.02 3.69 1.44
N PHE A 192 -1.96 4.53 1.93
CA PHE A 192 -1.64 5.53 2.94
C PHE A 192 -1.32 4.92 4.30
N ASN A 193 -2.01 3.85 4.67
CA ASN A 193 -1.78 3.15 5.93
C ASN A 193 -0.41 2.44 5.96
N SER A 194 0.05 1.89 4.83
CA SER A 194 1.34 1.18 4.76
C SER A 194 2.57 2.08 4.77
N ARG A 195 2.43 3.40 4.52
CA ARG A 195 3.56 4.35 4.36
C ARG A 195 4.25 4.72 5.66
N THR A 196 3.55 4.62 6.78
CA THR A 196 3.99 5.16 8.06
C THR A 196 3.90 4.11 9.16
N LYS A 197 4.83 4.11 10.11
CA LYS A 197 4.75 3.28 11.32
C LYS A 197 3.71 3.82 12.31
N GLY A 198 3.57 5.15 12.40
CA GLY A 198 2.52 5.85 13.14
C GLY A 198 1.25 6.04 12.32
N TRP A 199 0.43 7.00 12.71
CA TRP A 199 -0.80 7.34 11.99
C TRP A 199 -0.53 7.76 10.54
N PHE A 200 -1.44 7.46 9.61
CA PHE A 200 -1.28 7.72 8.18
C PHE A 200 -1.00 9.21 7.85
N TRP A 201 -1.51 10.14 8.69
CA TRP A 201 -1.29 11.58 8.54
C TRP A 201 0.03 12.08 9.16
N SER A 202 0.79 11.23 9.85
CA SER A 202 2.06 11.63 10.50
C SER A 202 3.11 12.10 9.50
N ARG A 203 2.97 11.77 8.24
CA ARG A 203 3.86 12.21 7.14
C ARG A 203 3.06 12.57 5.91
N ALA A 204 3.26 13.80 5.40
CA ALA A 204 2.58 14.26 4.19
C ALA A 204 2.94 13.37 2.98
N PRO A 205 1.94 12.90 2.21
CA PRO A 205 2.19 12.15 0.99
C PRO A 205 2.77 13.05 -0.10
N SER A 206 3.42 12.46 -1.11
CA SER A 206 3.84 13.21 -2.29
C SER A 206 2.62 13.62 -3.14
N VAL A 207 2.76 14.72 -3.87
CA VAL A 207 1.70 15.20 -4.79
C VAL A 207 1.39 14.16 -5.86
N ILE A 208 2.40 13.42 -6.32
CA ILE A 208 2.25 12.34 -7.32
C ILE A 208 1.38 11.22 -6.76
N LEU A 209 1.61 10.80 -5.51
CA LEU A 209 0.81 9.76 -4.86
C LEU A 209 -0.64 10.20 -4.65
N VAL A 210 -0.87 11.44 -4.22
CA VAL A 210 -2.22 12.00 -4.06
C VAL A 210 -2.94 12.09 -5.42
N GLY A 211 -2.24 12.53 -6.46
CA GLY A 211 -2.79 12.58 -7.82
C GLY A 211 -3.20 11.21 -8.34
N ALA A 212 -2.33 10.20 -8.18
CA ALA A 212 -2.63 8.82 -8.56
C ALA A 212 -3.82 8.25 -7.77
N PHE A 213 -3.91 8.53 -6.48
CA PHE A 213 -5.04 8.14 -5.64
C PHE A 213 -6.36 8.74 -6.14
N ILE A 214 -6.40 10.05 -6.44
CA ILE A 214 -7.61 10.72 -6.94
C ILE A 214 -8.05 10.13 -8.29
N ILE A 215 -7.10 9.88 -9.19
CA ILE A 215 -7.39 9.29 -10.50
C ILE A 215 -7.93 7.86 -10.34
N ALA A 216 -7.28 7.03 -9.54
CA ALA A 216 -7.66 5.63 -9.36
C ALA A 216 -9.03 5.48 -8.66
N THR A 217 -9.25 6.24 -7.58
CA THR A 217 -10.54 6.22 -6.85
C THR A 217 -11.67 6.79 -7.71
N GLY A 218 -11.42 7.86 -8.46
CA GLY A 218 -12.36 8.43 -9.42
C GLY A 218 -12.71 7.44 -10.52
N ALA A 219 -11.71 6.80 -11.13
CA ALA A 219 -11.93 5.80 -12.18
C ALA A 219 -12.71 4.59 -11.66
N SER A 220 -12.35 4.04 -10.47
CA SER A 220 -13.07 2.92 -9.87
C SER A 220 -14.52 3.27 -9.53
N THR A 221 -14.78 4.50 -9.06
CA THR A 221 -16.12 4.97 -8.74
C THR A 221 -16.96 5.13 -10.01
N LEU A 222 -16.41 5.72 -11.07
CA LEU A 222 -17.09 5.86 -12.35
C LEU A 222 -17.41 4.50 -12.96
N LEU A 223 -16.47 3.57 -12.92
CA LEU A 223 -16.69 2.20 -13.38
C LEU A 223 -17.78 1.50 -12.57
N ALA A 224 -17.84 1.69 -11.25
CA ALA A 224 -18.87 1.11 -10.41
C ALA A 224 -20.27 1.68 -10.72
N VAL A 225 -20.37 2.96 -11.02
CA VAL A 225 -21.66 3.59 -11.33
C VAL A 225 -22.14 3.26 -12.76
N TYR A 226 -21.23 3.28 -13.74
CA TYR A 226 -21.57 3.11 -15.16
C TYR A 226 -21.18 1.75 -15.73
N TRP A 227 -20.89 0.76 -14.94
CA TRP A 227 -20.33 -0.55 -15.29
C TRP A 227 -20.49 -0.92 -16.78
N PRO A 228 -19.43 -0.81 -17.60
CA PRO A 228 -19.58 -0.93 -19.07
C PRO A 228 -19.43 -2.34 -19.60
N PHE A 229 -18.99 -3.31 -18.77
CA PHE A 229 -18.54 -4.62 -19.25
C PHE A 229 -19.63 -5.70 -19.26
N GLY A 230 -20.81 -5.44 -18.70
CA GLY A 230 -21.86 -6.46 -18.56
C GLY A 230 -21.45 -7.57 -17.58
N ASN A 231 -21.40 -8.82 -18.04
CA ASN A 231 -20.99 -10.00 -17.26
C ASN A 231 -21.78 -10.23 -15.96
N GLY A 232 -23.07 -9.85 -15.95
CA GLY A 232 -23.95 -10.01 -14.79
C GLY A 232 -23.84 -8.92 -13.74
N MET A 233 -22.80 -8.11 -13.76
CA MET A 233 -22.68 -6.92 -12.88
C MET A 233 -23.52 -5.76 -13.42
N VAL A 234 -24.08 -4.98 -12.51
CA VAL A 234 -24.94 -3.82 -12.80
C VAL A 234 -24.38 -2.62 -12.08
N GLY A 235 -24.42 -1.45 -12.74
CA GLY A 235 -23.96 -0.20 -12.13
C GLY A 235 -24.78 0.16 -10.88
N ILE A 236 -24.10 0.71 -9.87
CA ILE A 236 -24.73 1.17 -8.62
C ILE A 236 -25.09 2.65 -8.70
N SER A 237 -26.08 3.07 -7.90
CA SER A 237 -26.44 4.48 -7.81
C SER A 237 -25.32 5.32 -7.17
N TRP A 238 -25.28 6.62 -7.51
CA TRP A 238 -24.36 7.58 -6.87
C TRP A 238 -24.53 7.62 -5.35
N GLN A 239 -25.76 7.48 -4.87
CA GLN A 239 -26.07 7.45 -3.45
C GLN A 239 -25.41 6.23 -2.76
N LEU A 240 -25.54 5.04 -3.34
CA LEU A 240 -24.95 3.81 -2.81
C LEU A 240 -23.41 3.86 -2.87
N SER A 241 -22.86 4.45 -3.95
CA SER A 241 -21.42 4.72 -4.03
C SER A 241 -20.94 5.64 -2.91
N GLY A 242 -21.71 6.71 -2.58
CA GLY A 242 -21.40 7.60 -1.47
C GLY A 242 -21.39 6.89 -0.11
N TYR A 243 -22.34 5.99 0.14
CA TYR A 243 -22.35 5.14 1.36
C TYR A 243 -21.13 4.22 1.41
N CYS A 244 -20.76 3.63 0.26
CA CYS A 244 -19.55 2.80 0.18
C CYS A 244 -18.29 3.61 0.53
N TRP A 245 -18.15 4.84 0.03
CA TRP A 245 -17.06 5.74 0.38
C TRP A 245 -17.00 6.03 1.88
N LEU A 246 -18.12 6.39 2.49
CA LEU A 246 -18.18 6.64 3.93
C LEU A 246 -17.77 5.40 4.74
N TYR A 247 -18.28 4.24 4.35
CA TYR A 247 -17.93 2.96 4.95
C TYR A 247 -16.43 2.68 4.88
N VAL A 248 -15.82 2.86 3.70
CA VAL A 248 -14.39 2.62 3.50
C VAL A 248 -13.53 3.61 4.30
N ILE A 249 -13.91 4.88 4.37
CA ILE A 249 -13.18 5.88 5.16
C ILE A 249 -13.16 5.51 6.65
N ILE A 250 -14.30 5.09 7.20
CA ILE A 250 -14.38 4.64 8.60
C ILE A 250 -13.46 3.44 8.82
N TRP A 251 -13.54 2.44 7.94
CA TRP A 251 -12.71 1.25 8.06
C TRP A 251 -11.23 1.51 7.80
N ALA A 252 -10.87 2.49 6.98
CA ALA A 252 -9.48 2.90 6.77
C ALA A 252 -8.86 3.48 8.07
N ILE A 253 -9.64 4.22 8.84
CA ILE A 253 -9.20 4.71 10.17
C ILE A 253 -9.03 3.55 11.15
N ILE A 254 -9.95 2.59 11.18
CA ILE A 254 -9.86 1.39 12.03
C ILE A 254 -8.63 0.56 11.63
N GLN A 255 -8.40 0.39 10.34
CA GLN A 255 -7.23 -0.31 9.78
C GLN A 255 -5.92 0.36 10.19
N ASP A 256 -5.88 1.70 10.13
CA ASP A 256 -4.70 2.47 10.56
C ASP A 256 -4.45 2.34 12.08
N ALA A 257 -5.51 2.39 12.88
CA ALA A 257 -5.42 2.14 14.32
C ALA A 257 -4.91 0.72 14.64
N GLY A 258 -5.38 -0.29 13.91
CA GLY A 258 -4.90 -1.67 14.02
C GLY A 258 -3.41 -1.79 13.71
N LYS A 259 -2.95 -1.13 12.65
CA LYS A 259 -1.53 -1.05 12.30
C LYS A 259 -0.70 -0.38 13.40
N VAL A 260 -1.14 0.79 13.90
CA VAL A 260 -0.44 1.52 14.97
C VAL A 260 -0.34 0.67 16.23
N LEU A 261 -1.43 -0.02 16.60
CA LEU A 261 -1.42 -0.95 17.72
C LEU A 261 -0.41 -2.09 17.50
N THR A 262 -0.37 -2.65 16.31
CA THR A 262 0.58 -3.71 15.95
C THR A 262 2.02 -3.24 16.10
N TYR A 263 2.37 -2.07 15.58
CA TYR A 263 3.70 -1.49 15.77
C TYR A 263 4.02 -1.22 17.25
N SER A 264 3.05 -0.73 18.03
CA SER A 264 3.23 -0.48 19.47
C SER A 264 3.51 -1.78 20.23
N ILE A 265 2.82 -2.87 19.90
CA ILE A 265 3.07 -4.20 20.48
C ILE A 265 4.46 -4.70 20.09
N LEU A 266 4.84 -4.59 18.82
CA LEU A 266 6.17 -5.01 18.35
C LEU A 266 7.30 -4.22 19.01
N GLN A 267 7.10 -2.93 19.28
CA GLN A 267 8.06 -2.12 20.05
C GLN A 267 8.13 -2.55 21.50
N TYR A 268 6.99 -2.82 22.14
CA TYR A 268 6.95 -3.29 23.52
C TYR A 268 7.66 -4.65 23.71
N VAL A 269 7.53 -5.55 22.74
CA VAL A 269 8.21 -6.85 22.71
C VAL A 269 9.71 -6.72 22.35
N GLY A 270 10.15 -5.54 21.91
CA GLY A 270 11.54 -5.29 21.52
C GLY A 270 11.93 -5.79 20.13
N TRP A 271 10.96 -6.10 19.28
CA TRP A 271 11.20 -6.54 17.90
C TRP A 271 11.43 -5.35 16.93
N VAL A 272 10.90 -4.19 17.28
CA VAL A 272 11.06 -2.96 16.50
C VAL A 272 11.67 -1.88 17.39
N GLU A 273 12.83 -1.36 17.00
CA GLU A 273 13.43 -0.22 17.67
C GLU A 273 12.70 1.08 17.29
N SER A 274 12.72 2.04 18.21
CA SER A 274 12.29 3.41 17.90
C SER A 274 13.25 3.99 16.87
N VAL A 275 12.77 4.24 15.66
CA VAL A 275 13.63 4.74 14.58
C VAL A 275 13.89 6.21 14.79
N GLU A 276 15.15 6.56 15.10
CA GLU A 276 15.63 7.93 14.98
C GLU A 276 15.70 8.30 13.50
N VAL A 277 14.99 9.36 13.14
CA VAL A 277 14.95 9.89 11.77
C VAL A 277 16.13 10.82 11.56
N ILE A 278 16.82 10.65 10.45
CA ILE A 278 17.90 11.56 10.07
C ILE A 278 17.35 12.97 9.90
N ASN A 279 17.93 13.91 10.64
CA ASN A 279 17.72 15.32 10.38
C ASN A 279 18.50 15.73 9.12
N GLU A 280 17.79 15.84 8.00
CA GLU A 280 18.40 16.15 6.69
C GLU A 280 19.21 17.46 6.70
N LYS A 281 18.85 18.42 7.56
CA LYS A 281 19.57 19.68 7.70
C LYS A 281 20.94 19.49 8.38
N GLU A 282 21.00 18.66 9.42
CA GLU A 282 22.25 18.32 10.10
C GLU A 282 23.17 17.51 9.20
N LEU A 283 22.57 16.59 8.41
CA LEU A 283 23.32 15.76 7.48
C LEU A 283 23.91 16.57 6.33
N LYS A 284 23.16 17.56 5.79
CA LYS A 284 23.70 18.50 4.79
C LYS A 284 24.83 19.31 5.37
N LYS A 285 24.69 19.84 6.59
CA LYS A 285 25.73 20.57 7.26
C LYS A 285 26.98 19.70 7.51
N TYR A 286 26.79 18.43 7.85
CA TYR A 286 27.88 17.46 7.98
C TYR A 286 28.55 17.14 6.65
N ALA A 287 27.79 16.96 5.59
CA ALA A 287 28.31 16.73 4.24
C ALA A 287 29.06 17.94 3.68
N GLU A 288 28.59 19.15 3.95
CA GLU A 288 29.29 20.40 3.62
C GLU A 288 30.62 20.51 4.39
N SER A 289 30.63 20.14 5.69
CA SER A 289 31.87 20.12 6.48
C SER A 289 32.90 19.07 6.03
N LEU A 290 32.44 17.97 5.39
CA LEU A 290 33.33 16.98 4.81
C LEU A 290 33.88 17.41 3.43
N GLY A 291 33.14 18.27 2.72
CA GLY A 291 33.58 18.86 1.45
C GLY A 291 34.69 19.91 1.62
N ASP A 292 34.77 20.54 2.80
CA ASP A 292 35.81 21.50 3.13
C ASP A 292 37.12 20.85 3.62
N ILE A 293 37.17 19.53 3.76
CA ILE A 293 38.38 18.78 4.05
C ILE A 293 39.11 18.56 2.70
N GLU A 294 39.91 19.52 2.31
CA GLU A 294 40.95 19.32 1.27
C GLU A 294 41.87 18.19 1.76
N VAL A 295 41.98 17.15 0.96
CA VAL A 295 42.95 16.08 1.18
C VAL A 295 44.30 16.67 0.82
N GLU A 296 45.11 17.10 1.85
CA GLU A 296 46.53 17.39 1.70
C GLU A 296 47.30 16.14 1.25
#